data_927d7325b6983f86b48a3c14ad5735c8
#
_entry.id   927d7325b6983f86b48a3c14ad5735c8
#
_cell.length_a   1.000
_cell.length_b   1.000
_cell.length_c   1.000
_cell.angle_alpha   90.00
_cell.angle_beta   90.00
_cell.angle_gamma   90.00
#
_symmetry.space_group_name_H-M   'P 1'
#
loop_
_entity.id
_entity.type
_entity.pdbx_description
1 polymer ?
#
loop_
_entity_poly.entity_id
_entity_poly.type
_entity_poly.pdbx_seq_one_letter_code
_entity_poly.pdbx_strand_id
1 'polypeptide(L)'
;MSIKTDVLIIGSGIAGLFAALKISEYADVILVTKKNKAESNTNYAQGGIASVIDPNDSFEKHVEDTLIAGAGLCDKKAVESMVKEGPDRIKDLLEIGTNFTKKGNDFDLAKEGGHSMSRILHAKDLTGKEIERALINSVEAKENIKIYENAIAIDLLTEHNISGKSESLSNNKNCWGAYILDSSNGEVLKIIAKATVIATGGLGQVYLHTTNPLIATGDGFAMAYRAGVEIGNMEFIQFHPTSFYSTKTNSESDGHSFLISEAVRGFGGLLRTKDGNLFMENYDLRKELAPRDIVARAIDNELKKRGDDFVFLDLTHKNANEIVDHFPNIYSTCLKNGIDITKQFIPVVPAAHYACGGIVVDLNGHSSLSRLYACGEVTMTGVHGANRLASNSLLEALVYAYRCANSIKEFINNSSTNIPELLDWDDSGTLTYDEKVLITQSVREVKQTMWDYVGIVRSNLRLERAERRI
;
A
#
# COMPACT_ATOMS: atom_id res chain seq x y z
N MET A 1 -30.60 -4.90 3.40
CA MET A 1 -30.90 -3.65 4.17
C MET A 1 -30.20 -2.48 3.50
N SER A 2 -30.85 -1.30 3.38
CA SER A 2 -30.25 -0.11 2.75
C SER A 2 -29.90 0.94 3.79
N ILE A 3 -28.65 1.45 3.75
CA ILE A 3 -28.14 2.48 4.65
C ILE A 3 -27.75 3.69 3.80
N LYS A 4 -27.99 4.90 4.27
CA LYS A 4 -27.64 6.15 3.58
C LYS A 4 -26.61 6.93 4.39
N THR A 5 -25.66 7.56 3.71
CA THR A 5 -24.67 8.47 4.30
C THR A 5 -24.33 9.58 3.29
N ASP A 6 -23.63 10.62 3.75
CA ASP A 6 -23.08 11.60 2.82
C ASP A 6 -21.87 11.04 2.07
N VAL A 7 -20.94 10.43 2.78
CA VAL A 7 -19.72 9.86 2.19
C VAL A 7 -19.47 8.45 2.69
N LEU A 8 -19.23 7.54 1.74
CA LEU A 8 -18.75 6.19 2.01
C LEU A 8 -17.23 6.13 1.76
N ILE A 9 -16.47 5.66 2.73
CA ILE A 9 -15.02 5.42 2.60
C ILE A 9 -14.76 3.92 2.72
N ILE A 10 -14.02 3.36 1.76
CA ILE A 10 -13.67 1.94 1.71
C ILE A 10 -12.17 1.78 1.98
N GLY A 11 -11.83 1.30 3.18
CA GLY A 11 -10.47 1.10 3.67
C GLY A 11 -10.10 1.99 4.84
N SER A 12 -9.45 1.40 5.87
CA SER A 12 -9.06 2.04 7.14
C SER A 12 -7.56 2.27 7.30
N GLY A 13 -6.78 2.26 6.21
CA GLY A 13 -5.39 2.71 6.25
C GLY A 13 -5.27 4.23 6.42
N ILE A 14 -4.04 4.76 6.46
CA ILE A 14 -3.76 6.20 6.64
C ILE A 14 -4.61 7.09 5.73
N ALA A 15 -4.77 6.74 4.44
CA ALA A 15 -5.55 7.51 3.49
C ALA A 15 -7.03 7.59 3.89
N GLY A 16 -7.66 6.44 4.18
CA GLY A 16 -9.08 6.36 4.54
C GLY A 16 -9.40 7.02 5.87
N LEU A 17 -8.59 6.77 6.91
CA LEU A 17 -8.78 7.40 8.23
C LEU A 17 -8.60 8.92 8.17
N PHE A 18 -7.58 9.40 7.45
CA PHE A 18 -7.34 10.84 7.32
C PHE A 18 -8.43 11.53 6.49
N ALA A 19 -8.89 10.89 5.39
CA ALA A 19 -10.03 11.38 4.62
C ALA A 19 -11.29 11.44 5.48
N ALA A 20 -11.59 10.39 6.27
CA ALA A 20 -12.74 10.36 7.18
C ALA A 20 -12.70 11.51 8.17
N LEU A 21 -11.53 11.76 8.78
CA LEU A 21 -11.35 12.84 9.74
C LEU A 21 -11.63 14.21 9.11
N LYS A 22 -11.09 14.48 7.91
CA LYS A 22 -11.28 15.78 7.21
C LYS A 22 -12.69 15.94 6.67
N ILE A 23 -13.34 14.88 6.18
CA ILE A 23 -14.71 14.90 5.68
C ILE A 23 -15.70 15.08 6.82
N SER A 24 -15.44 14.52 8.00
CA SER A 24 -16.32 14.66 9.18
C SER A 24 -16.51 16.10 9.66
N GLU A 25 -15.67 17.02 9.23
CA GLU A 25 -15.81 18.44 9.53
C GLU A 25 -17.07 19.05 8.91
N TYR A 26 -17.68 18.41 7.88
CA TYR A 26 -18.81 18.97 7.12
C TYR A 26 -19.85 17.95 6.65
N ALA A 27 -19.64 16.63 6.85
CA ALA A 27 -20.52 15.57 6.35
C ALA A 27 -20.51 14.33 7.25
N ASP A 28 -21.55 13.52 7.16
CA ASP A 28 -21.63 12.20 7.81
C ASP A 28 -20.85 11.16 7.00
N VAL A 29 -20.06 10.35 7.69
CA VAL A 29 -19.16 9.37 7.09
C VAL A 29 -19.49 7.95 7.56
N ILE A 30 -19.55 7.03 6.62
CA ILE A 30 -19.42 5.60 6.88
C ILE A 30 -18.07 5.13 6.36
N LEU A 31 -17.25 4.55 7.24
CA LEU A 31 -15.98 3.92 6.90
C LEU A 31 -16.13 2.41 7.05
N VAL A 32 -15.81 1.66 5.99
CA VAL A 32 -15.84 0.19 5.99
C VAL A 32 -14.45 -0.38 5.87
N THR A 33 -14.18 -1.45 6.63
CA THR A 33 -12.91 -2.16 6.59
C THR A 33 -13.11 -3.66 6.73
N LYS A 34 -12.39 -4.46 5.94
CA LYS A 34 -12.61 -5.92 5.86
C LYS A 34 -12.09 -6.75 7.04
N LYS A 35 -11.31 -6.13 7.92
CA LYS A 35 -10.84 -6.69 9.19
C LYS A 35 -11.08 -5.67 10.29
N ASN A 36 -10.36 -5.77 11.41
CA ASN A 36 -10.36 -4.69 12.40
C ASN A 36 -9.72 -3.42 11.80
N LYS A 37 -10.06 -2.26 12.33
CA LYS A 37 -9.65 -0.95 11.79
C LYS A 37 -8.16 -0.68 11.82
N ALA A 38 -7.39 -1.40 12.65
CA ALA A 38 -5.94 -1.29 12.74
C ALA A 38 -5.19 -2.28 11.83
N GLU A 39 -5.89 -3.16 11.12
CA GLU A 39 -5.26 -4.10 10.19
C GLU A 39 -5.10 -3.43 8.82
N SER A 40 -3.93 -2.84 8.58
CA SER A 40 -3.62 -2.12 7.35
C SER A 40 -2.15 -2.21 6.99
N ASN A 41 -1.78 -1.92 5.73
CA ASN A 41 -0.38 -1.76 5.33
C ASN A 41 0.32 -0.65 6.14
N THR A 42 -0.42 0.37 6.57
CA THR A 42 0.10 1.48 7.37
C THR A 42 0.67 0.98 8.69
N ASN A 43 -0.05 0.10 9.39
CA ASN A 43 0.37 -0.45 10.68
C ASN A 43 1.73 -1.18 10.62
N TYR A 44 2.07 -1.73 9.46
CA TYR A 44 3.32 -2.46 9.22
C TYR A 44 4.44 -1.60 8.61
N ALA A 45 4.19 -0.31 8.34
CA ALA A 45 5.18 0.59 7.77
C ALA A 45 6.27 0.92 8.81
N GLN A 46 7.47 0.36 8.60
CA GLN A 46 8.62 0.52 9.50
C GLN A 46 9.39 1.83 9.25
N GLY A 47 9.42 2.30 7.99
CA GLY A 47 10.13 3.50 7.59
C GLY A 47 9.54 4.77 8.18
N GLY A 48 9.53 5.85 7.41
CA GLY A 48 8.99 7.12 7.86
C GLY A 48 8.08 7.79 6.84
N ILE A 49 7.86 9.07 7.05
CA ILE A 49 7.16 9.95 6.11
C ILE A 49 8.12 11.06 5.67
N ALA A 50 8.28 11.21 4.35
CA ALA A 50 9.14 12.23 3.77
C ALA A 50 8.44 13.60 3.80
N SER A 51 9.12 14.63 4.30
CA SER A 51 8.63 16.02 4.22
C SER A 51 9.77 17.02 4.37
N VAL A 52 9.69 18.12 3.63
CA VAL A 52 10.66 19.21 3.70
C VAL A 52 10.34 20.09 4.90
N ILE A 53 10.98 19.83 6.03
CA ILE A 53 10.84 20.60 7.28
C ILE A 53 12.16 21.18 7.80
N ASP A 54 13.31 20.64 7.34
CA ASP A 54 14.64 21.17 7.68
C ASP A 54 14.92 22.42 6.82
N PRO A 55 15.38 23.55 7.41
CA PRO A 55 15.74 24.74 6.66
C PRO A 55 16.86 24.57 5.62
N ASN A 56 17.66 23.52 5.72
CA ASN A 56 18.72 23.20 4.75
C ASN A 56 18.23 22.33 3.59
N ASP A 57 17.00 21.81 3.65
CA ASP A 57 16.35 21.08 2.57
C ASP A 57 15.54 22.03 1.68
N SER A 58 15.09 21.54 0.51
CA SER A 58 14.18 22.32 -0.35
C SER A 58 13.18 21.42 -1.07
N PHE A 59 12.06 22.02 -1.47
CA PHE A 59 11.04 21.33 -2.27
C PHE A 59 11.61 20.82 -3.59
N GLU A 60 12.49 21.62 -4.23
CA GLU A 60 13.11 21.28 -5.51
C GLU A 60 13.93 19.99 -5.39
N LYS A 61 14.73 19.84 -4.32
CA LYS A 61 15.50 18.61 -4.08
C LYS A 61 14.60 17.39 -3.87
N HIS A 62 13.51 17.52 -3.11
CA HIS A 62 12.58 16.42 -2.89
C HIS A 62 11.81 16.06 -4.18
N VAL A 63 11.43 17.06 -4.99
CA VAL A 63 10.83 16.85 -6.30
C VAL A 63 11.82 16.11 -7.22
N GLU A 64 13.07 16.57 -7.30
CA GLU A 64 14.10 15.94 -8.13
C GLU A 64 14.36 14.48 -7.73
N ASP A 65 14.55 14.20 -6.42
CA ASP A 65 14.73 12.85 -5.91
C ASP A 65 13.55 11.93 -6.30
N THR A 66 12.32 12.46 -6.24
CA THR A 66 11.11 11.72 -6.60
C THR A 66 11.04 11.42 -8.09
N LEU A 67 11.34 12.42 -8.94
CA LEU A 67 11.35 12.26 -10.41
C LEU A 67 12.42 11.25 -10.87
N ILE A 68 13.61 11.28 -10.25
CA ILE A 68 14.69 10.32 -10.52
C ILE A 68 14.23 8.90 -10.13
N ALA A 69 13.64 8.73 -8.94
CA ALA A 69 13.17 7.42 -8.48
C ALA A 69 12.08 6.84 -9.39
N GLY A 70 11.18 7.67 -9.90
CA GLY A 70 10.08 7.27 -10.77
C GLY A 70 10.46 6.97 -12.22
N ALA A 71 11.77 7.00 -12.55
CA ALA A 71 12.34 6.59 -13.81
C ALA A 71 11.75 7.31 -15.06
N GLY A 72 11.45 8.60 -14.93
CA GLY A 72 10.96 9.44 -16.04
C GLY A 72 9.46 9.30 -16.34
N LEU A 73 8.70 8.56 -15.52
CA LEU A 73 7.26 8.35 -15.72
C LEU A 73 6.39 9.06 -14.67
N CYS A 74 6.97 9.90 -13.82
CA CYS A 74 6.20 10.72 -12.90
C CYS A 74 5.46 11.85 -13.62
N ASP A 75 4.28 12.19 -13.14
CA ASP A 75 3.66 13.49 -13.42
C ASP A 75 4.31 14.55 -12.51
N LYS A 76 5.04 15.48 -13.12
CA LYS A 76 5.75 16.53 -12.38
C LYS A 76 4.82 17.39 -11.53
N LYS A 77 3.59 17.69 -12.01
CA LYS A 77 2.63 18.49 -11.26
C LYS A 77 2.12 17.75 -10.03
N ALA A 78 1.88 16.45 -10.16
CA ALA A 78 1.49 15.60 -9.04
C ALA A 78 2.58 15.54 -7.97
N VAL A 79 3.85 15.36 -8.39
CA VAL A 79 5.00 15.35 -7.49
C VAL A 79 5.15 16.70 -6.77
N GLU A 80 5.13 17.81 -7.52
CA GLU A 80 5.26 19.17 -6.95
C GLU A 80 4.15 19.47 -5.94
N SER A 81 2.91 19.07 -6.25
CA SER A 81 1.77 19.25 -5.35
C SER A 81 1.94 18.47 -4.06
N MET A 82 2.29 17.19 -4.16
CA MET A 82 2.52 16.35 -2.99
C MET A 82 3.63 16.91 -2.10
N VAL A 83 4.76 17.29 -2.68
CA VAL A 83 5.93 17.76 -1.94
C VAL A 83 5.66 19.10 -1.25
N LYS A 84 4.99 20.04 -1.93
CA LYS A 84 4.69 21.38 -1.38
C LYS A 84 3.69 21.32 -0.22
N GLU A 85 2.72 20.42 -0.27
CA GLU A 85 1.72 20.27 0.79
C GLU A 85 2.20 19.40 1.96
N GLY A 86 3.34 18.73 1.81
CA GLY A 86 3.90 17.84 2.82
C GLY A 86 4.00 18.44 4.22
N PRO A 87 4.62 19.61 4.42
CA PRO A 87 4.76 20.22 5.75
C PRO A 87 3.42 20.47 6.45
N ASP A 88 2.37 20.85 5.71
CA ASP A 88 1.04 21.05 6.30
C ASP A 88 0.41 19.73 6.74
N ARG A 89 0.62 18.64 5.98
CA ARG A 89 0.13 17.30 6.39
C ARG A 89 0.87 16.77 7.62
N ILE A 90 2.16 17.10 7.78
CA ILE A 90 2.88 16.79 9.03
C ILE A 90 2.29 17.56 10.21
N LYS A 91 1.91 18.84 10.04
CA LYS A 91 1.21 19.61 11.09
C LYS A 91 -0.12 18.96 11.47
N ASP A 92 -0.94 18.55 10.49
CA ASP A 92 -2.18 17.82 10.76
C ASP A 92 -1.92 16.58 11.64
N LEU A 93 -0.89 15.79 11.33
CA LEU A 93 -0.52 14.62 12.13
C LEU A 93 -0.09 14.97 13.56
N LEU A 94 0.65 16.05 13.74
CA LEU A 94 1.07 16.52 15.06
C LEU A 94 -0.13 17.01 15.89
N GLU A 95 -1.07 17.72 15.25
CA GLU A 95 -2.30 18.22 15.90
C GLU A 95 -3.19 17.09 16.42
N ILE A 96 -3.24 15.95 15.73
CA ILE A 96 -3.97 14.75 16.17
C ILE A 96 -3.17 13.88 17.16
N GLY A 97 -1.97 14.32 17.58
CA GLY A 97 -1.18 13.66 18.61
C GLY A 97 -0.27 12.53 18.11
N THR A 98 0.22 12.61 16.88
CA THR A 98 1.30 11.72 16.40
C THR A 98 2.64 12.10 17.05
N ASN A 99 3.35 11.12 17.61
CA ASN A 99 4.61 11.31 18.30
C ASN A 99 5.79 10.87 17.40
N PHE A 100 6.42 11.81 16.72
CA PHE A 100 7.67 11.55 15.99
C PHE A 100 8.89 11.61 16.91
N THR A 101 9.93 10.82 16.59
CA THR A 101 11.19 10.80 17.32
C THR A 101 11.86 12.18 17.26
N LYS A 102 12.38 12.64 18.41
CA LYS A 102 13.07 13.92 18.55
C LYS A 102 14.51 13.71 19.02
N LYS A 103 15.39 14.63 18.57
CA LYS A 103 16.75 14.79 19.06
C LYS A 103 16.88 16.17 19.67
N GLY A 104 16.83 16.25 21.00
CA GLY A 104 16.65 17.52 21.70
C GLY A 104 15.27 18.11 21.46
N ASN A 105 15.20 19.33 20.97
CA ASN A 105 13.95 20.02 20.65
C ASN A 105 13.49 19.80 19.19
N ASP A 106 14.37 19.34 18.32
CA ASP A 106 14.11 19.15 16.89
C ASP A 106 13.70 17.71 16.56
N PHE A 107 13.10 17.50 15.41
CA PHE A 107 12.82 16.15 14.91
C PHE A 107 14.12 15.45 14.51
N ASP A 108 14.24 14.18 14.86
CA ASP A 108 15.31 13.33 14.36
C ASP A 108 14.97 12.89 12.93
N LEU A 109 15.63 13.49 11.95
CA LEU A 109 15.35 13.25 10.54
C LEU A 109 16.28 12.19 9.96
N ALA A 110 15.72 11.08 9.53
CA ALA A 110 16.46 10.02 8.86
C ALA A 110 16.66 10.33 7.36
N LYS A 111 17.63 9.62 6.76
CA LYS A 111 17.88 9.60 5.33
C LYS A 111 17.73 8.17 4.82
N GLU A 112 16.89 7.98 3.80
CA GLU A 112 16.69 6.70 3.13
C GLU A 112 17.26 6.72 1.70
N GLY A 113 17.38 5.54 1.10
CA GLY A 113 17.92 5.39 -0.26
C GLY A 113 17.12 6.20 -1.29
N GLY A 114 17.83 6.88 -2.19
CA GLY A 114 17.26 7.77 -3.20
C GLY A 114 17.03 9.20 -2.75
N HIS A 115 17.06 9.50 -1.45
CA HIS A 115 16.97 10.88 -0.95
C HIS A 115 18.33 11.57 -0.93
N SER A 116 18.39 12.80 -1.45
CA SER A 116 19.57 13.67 -1.39
C SER A 116 19.79 14.27 0.01
N MET A 117 18.69 14.48 0.79
CA MET A 117 18.70 15.11 2.11
C MET A 117 18.04 14.20 3.17
N SER A 118 18.34 14.48 4.45
CA SER A 118 17.63 13.89 5.59
C SER A 118 16.29 14.61 5.75
N ARG A 119 15.17 13.95 5.40
CA ARG A 119 13.82 14.54 5.47
C ARG A 119 12.75 13.57 5.96
N ILE A 120 13.16 12.42 6.46
CA ILE A 120 12.23 11.37 6.86
C ILE A 120 11.93 11.50 8.34
N LEU A 121 10.69 11.90 8.67
CA LEU A 121 10.18 11.83 10.04
C LEU A 121 9.83 10.39 10.37
N HIS A 122 10.18 9.94 11.56
CA HIS A 122 9.94 8.57 12.00
C HIS A 122 9.57 8.50 13.48
N ALA A 123 8.90 7.40 13.87
CA ALA A 123 8.67 7.01 15.26
C ALA A 123 9.42 5.70 15.52
N LYS A 124 10.75 5.79 15.68
CA LYS A 124 11.67 4.65 15.70
C LYS A 124 11.49 3.79 14.44
N ASP A 125 11.21 2.49 14.61
CA ASP A 125 10.95 1.52 13.54
C ASP A 125 9.46 1.11 13.43
N LEU A 126 8.54 1.95 13.94
CA LEU A 126 7.09 1.71 13.99
C LEU A 126 6.28 2.95 13.58
N THR A 127 6.77 3.72 12.61
CA THR A 127 6.17 5.01 12.23
C THR A 127 4.71 4.88 11.79
N GLY A 128 4.42 3.89 10.95
CA GLY A 128 3.06 3.68 10.48
C GLY A 128 2.09 3.34 11.61
N LYS A 129 2.51 2.50 12.56
CA LYS A 129 1.71 2.13 13.74
C LYS A 129 1.38 3.35 14.62
N GLU A 130 2.34 4.26 14.81
CA GLU A 130 2.12 5.47 15.60
C GLU A 130 1.15 6.44 14.90
N ILE A 131 1.30 6.64 13.59
CA ILE A 131 0.38 7.47 12.81
C ILE A 131 -1.04 6.87 12.85
N GLU A 132 -1.17 5.57 12.63
CA GLU A 132 -2.46 4.89 12.64
C GLU A 132 -3.14 4.96 14.01
N ARG A 133 -2.39 4.78 15.11
CA ARG A 133 -2.89 4.97 16.48
C ARG A 133 -3.51 6.35 16.66
N ALA A 134 -2.82 7.41 16.24
CA ALA A 134 -3.29 8.78 16.38
C ALA A 134 -4.56 9.03 15.55
N LEU A 135 -4.58 8.54 14.30
CA LEU A 135 -5.73 8.65 13.41
C LEU A 135 -6.95 7.90 13.92
N ILE A 136 -6.79 6.64 14.36
CA ILE A 136 -7.90 5.84 14.91
C ILE A 136 -8.51 6.54 16.11
N ASN A 137 -7.70 6.99 17.08
CA ASN A 137 -8.20 7.70 18.25
C ASN A 137 -8.99 8.96 17.87
N SER A 138 -8.51 9.71 16.87
CA SER A 138 -9.17 10.93 16.42
C SER A 138 -10.48 10.66 15.67
N VAL A 139 -10.54 9.59 14.86
CA VAL A 139 -11.73 9.17 14.14
C VAL A 139 -12.81 8.65 15.11
N GLU A 140 -12.42 7.84 16.10
CA GLU A 140 -13.34 7.32 17.13
C GLU A 140 -13.95 8.40 18.02
N ALA A 141 -13.28 9.54 18.15
CA ALA A 141 -13.80 10.68 18.89
C ALA A 141 -14.88 11.50 18.12
N LYS A 142 -15.16 11.16 16.85
CA LYS A 142 -16.14 11.84 16.00
C LYS A 142 -17.47 11.10 15.97
N GLU A 143 -18.55 11.71 16.45
CA GLU A 143 -19.89 11.10 16.51
C GLU A 143 -20.52 10.87 15.12
N ASN A 144 -20.12 11.65 14.12
CA ASN A 144 -20.60 11.55 12.74
C ASN A 144 -19.75 10.65 11.82
N ILE A 145 -18.82 9.86 12.39
CA ILE A 145 -18.12 8.78 11.69
C ILE A 145 -18.59 7.44 12.26
N LYS A 146 -19.12 6.58 11.38
CA LYS A 146 -19.49 5.20 11.73
C LYS A 146 -18.52 4.23 11.06
N ILE A 147 -17.86 3.38 11.86
CA ILE A 147 -16.91 2.38 11.36
C ILE A 147 -17.59 1.01 11.34
N TYR A 148 -17.56 0.33 10.19
CA TYR A 148 -17.96 -1.04 10.00
C TYR A 148 -16.73 -1.91 9.81
N GLU A 149 -16.38 -2.67 10.84
CA GLU A 149 -15.29 -3.65 10.81
C GLU A 149 -15.81 -5.00 10.30
N ASN A 150 -14.90 -5.85 9.79
CA ASN A 150 -15.24 -7.13 9.16
C ASN A 150 -16.26 -6.99 8.03
N ALA A 151 -16.22 -5.86 7.34
CA ALA A 151 -17.12 -5.46 6.27
C ALA A 151 -16.37 -5.37 4.94
N ILE A 152 -16.69 -6.26 4.00
CA ILE A 152 -16.01 -6.39 2.71
C ILE A 152 -16.82 -5.67 1.64
N ALA A 153 -16.23 -4.67 0.99
CA ALA A 153 -16.84 -4.07 -0.19
C ALA A 153 -16.76 -5.07 -1.36
N ILE A 154 -17.92 -5.38 -1.94
CA ILE A 154 -18.05 -6.37 -3.02
C ILE A 154 -17.93 -5.67 -4.37
N ASP A 155 -18.85 -4.73 -4.65
CA ASP A 155 -18.93 -3.98 -5.88
C ASP A 155 -19.50 -2.58 -5.66
N LEU A 156 -19.18 -1.67 -6.58
CA LEU A 156 -19.71 -0.30 -6.61
C LEU A 156 -21.15 -0.27 -7.14
N LEU A 157 -21.96 0.63 -6.60
CA LEU A 157 -23.31 0.93 -7.10
C LEU A 157 -23.23 1.95 -8.23
N THR A 158 -23.58 1.53 -9.45
CA THR A 158 -23.47 2.33 -10.68
C THR A 158 -24.77 2.29 -11.49
N GLU A 159 -24.79 2.86 -12.70
CA GLU A 159 -25.94 2.81 -13.61
C GLU A 159 -26.45 1.39 -13.87
N HIS A 160 -25.56 0.42 -13.85
CA HIS A 160 -25.92 -0.99 -14.02
C HIS A 160 -26.87 -1.49 -12.92
N ASN A 161 -26.84 -0.88 -11.75
CA ASN A 161 -27.68 -1.25 -10.61
C ASN A 161 -28.98 -0.44 -10.51
N ILE A 162 -29.33 0.39 -11.52
CA ILE A 162 -30.57 1.17 -11.51
C ILE A 162 -31.75 0.25 -11.84
N SER A 163 -32.81 0.31 -11.01
CA SER A 163 -34.04 -0.44 -11.22
C SER A 163 -34.68 -0.08 -12.56
N GLY A 164 -35.03 -1.11 -13.35
CA GLY A 164 -35.69 -0.95 -14.63
C GLY A 164 -34.81 -0.51 -15.83
N LYS A 165 -33.48 -0.42 -15.61
CA LYS A 165 -32.51 -0.16 -16.68
C LYS A 165 -31.57 -1.36 -16.87
N SER A 166 -31.27 -1.68 -18.14
CA SER A 166 -30.21 -2.63 -18.50
C SER A 166 -29.18 -1.85 -19.30
N GLU A 167 -28.15 -1.36 -18.61
CA GLU A 167 -27.06 -0.63 -19.25
C GLU A 167 -25.77 -1.48 -19.20
N SER A 168 -24.93 -1.32 -20.22
CA SER A 168 -23.60 -1.93 -20.23
C SER A 168 -22.70 -1.27 -19.18
N LEU A 169 -21.83 -2.04 -18.54
CA LEU A 169 -20.84 -1.53 -17.58
C LEU A 169 -19.96 -0.40 -18.17
N SER A 170 -19.73 -0.41 -19.49
CA SER A 170 -18.98 0.63 -20.20
C SER A 170 -19.69 2.00 -20.22
N ASN A 171 -20.97 2.06 -19.87
CA ASN A 171 -21.77 3.29 -19.85
C ASN A 171 -21.96 3.87 -18.44
N ASN A 172 -21.28 3.33 -17.42
CA ASN A 172 -21.32 3.87 -16.08
C ASN A 172 -20.75 5.31 -16.05
N LYS A 173 -21.48 6.21 -15.42
CA LYS A 173 -21.12 7.63 -15.29
C LYS A 173 -21.03 8.08 -13.86
N ASN A 174 -21.74 7.42 -12.95
CA ASN A 174 -21.83 7.78 -11.55
C ASN A 174 -21.63 6.57 -10.63
N CYS A 175 -21.11 6.84 -9.44
CA CYS A 175 -21.07 5.91 -8.32
C CYS A 175 -21.98 6.41 -7.20
N TRP A 176 -22.91 5.61 -6.72
CA TRP A 176 -23.83 5.95 -5.63
C TRP A 176 -23.58 5.15 -4.35
N GLY A 177 -22.40 4.57 -4.19
CA GLY A 177 -22.05 3.76 -3.02
C GLY A 177 -21.54 2.38 -3.38
N ALA A 178 -21.76 1.41 -2.51
CA ALA A 178 -21.28 0.05 -2.71
C ALA A 178 -22.16 -0.99 -2.02
N TYR A 179 -22.07 -2.25 -2.48
CA TYR A 179 -22.51 -3.43 -1.75
C TYR A 179 -21.41 -3.87 -0.78
N ILE A 180 -21.77 -4.09 0.47
CA ILE A 180 -20.87 -4.43 1.56
C ILE A 180 -21.32 -5.75 2.21
N LEU A 181 -20.48 -6.76 2.16
CA LEU A 181 -20.69 -8.03 2.88
C LEU A 181 -20.26 -7.85 4.33
N ASP A 182 -21.16 -8.00 5.26
CA ASP A 182 -20.84 -8.20 6.67
C ASP A 182 -20.39 -9.64 6.89
N SER A 183 -19.09 -9.83 7.13
CA SER A 183 -18.51 -11.16 7.31
C SER A 183 -18.90 -11.84 8.61
N SER A 184 -19.55 -11.12 9.53
CA SER A 184 -19.97 -11.66 10.84
C SER A 184 -21.27 -12.46 10.73
N ASN A 185 -22.17 -12.06 9.83
CA ASN A 185 -23.48 -12.66 9.66
C ASN A 185 -23.79 -13.13 8.24
N GLY A 186 -22.93 -12.78 7.25
CA GLY A 186 -23.10 -13.12 5.85
C GLY A 186 -24.11 -12.25 5.10
N GLU A 187 -24.64 -11.20 5.70
CA GLU A 187 -25.58 -10.30 5.05
C GLU A 187 -24.89 -9.29 4.14
N VAL A 188 -25.52 -8.95 3.01
CA VAL A 188 -25.05 -7.88 2.14
C VAL A 188 -25.85 -6.60 2.39
N LEU A 189 -25.13 -5.57 2.83
CA LEU A 189 -25.65 -4.23 3.04
C LEU A 189 -25.50 -3.42 1.75
N LYS A 190 -26.53 -2.66 1.36
CA LYS A 190 -26.48 -1.66 0.31
C LYS A 190 -26.22 -0.30 0.96
N ILE A 191 -25.00 0.23 0.86
CA ILE A 191 -24.65 1.55 1.38
C ILE A 191 -24.70 2.57 0.25
N ILE A 192 -25.64 3.50 0.35
CA ILE A 192 -25.86 4.57 -0.62
C ILE A 192 -25.21 5.85 -0.13
N ALA A 193 -24.41 6.50 -0.97
CA ALA A 193 -23.65 7.68 -0.63
C ALA A 193 -23.72 8.77 -1.71
N LYS A 194 -23.58 10.05 -1.32
CA LYS A 194 -23.43 11.16 -2.26
C LYS A 194 -22.08 11.13 -2.96
N ALA A 195 -21.03 10.69 -2.24
CA ALA A 195 -19.69 10.43 -2.77
C ALA A 195 -19.09 9.18 -2.14
N THR A 196 -18.24 8.48 -2.88
CA THR A 196 -17.53 7.27 -2.42
C THR A 196 -16.03 7.47 -2.59
N VAL A 197 -15.24 7.10 -1.56
CA VAL A 197 -13.77 7.15 -1.59
C VAL A 197 -13.22 5.73 -1.50
N ILE A 198 -12.42 5.31 -2.47
CA ILE A 198 -11.67 4.05 -2.41
C ILE A 198 -10.28 4.35 -1.82
N ALA A 199 -9.96 3.72 -0.67
CA ALA A 199 -8.69 3.84 0.06
C ALA A 199 -8.19 2.46 0.52
N THR A 200 -8.33 1.44 -0.34
CA THR A 200 -8.20 0.01 -0.01
C THR A 200 -6.76 -0.50 0.04
N GLY A 201 -5.77 0.36 -0.18
CA GLY A 201 -4.36 -0.05 -0.22
C GLY A 201 -4.00 -0.88 -1.46
N GLY A 202 -2.93 -1.66 -1.37
CA GLY A 202 -2.31 -2.35 -2.49
C GLY A 202 -2.84 -3.76 -2.77
N LEU A 203 -2.03 -4.50 -3.57
CA LEU A 203 -2.38 -5.83 -4.10
C LEU A 203 -1.27 -6.87 -3.92
N GLY A 204 -0.32 -6.65 -2.99
CA GLY A 204 0.86 -7.52 -2.85
C GLY A 204 0.55 -8.99 -2.62
N GLN A 205 -0.64 -9.33 -2.09
CA GLN A 205 -1.07 -10.70 -1.85
C GLN A 205 -1.36 -11.52 -3.13
N VAL A 206 -1.30 -10.91 -4.32
CA VAL A 206 -1.31 -11.67 -5.58
C VAL A 206 0.04 -12.32 -5.91
N TYR A 207 1.11 -11.99 -5.16
CA TYR A 207 2.44 -12.58 -5.29
C TYR A 207 2.73 -13.59 -4.19
N LEU A 208 3.59 -14.56 -4.49
CA LEU A 208 4.01 -15.59 -3.53
C LEU A 208 4.77 -14.98 -2.34
N HIS A 209 5.71 -14.07 -2.64
CA HIS A 209 6.47 -13.35 -1.62
C HIS A 209 6.05 -11.89 -1.60
N THR A 210 5.52 -11.44 -0.47
CA THR A 210 5.09 -10.06 -0.25
C THR A 210 5.31 -9.64 1.19
N THR A 211 5.64 -8.35 1.37
CA THR A 211 5.70 -7.72 2.69
C THR A 211 4.34 -7.18 3.14
N ASN A 212 3.32 -7.27 2.28
CA ASN A 212 1.99 -6.77 2.59
C ASN A 212 1.17 -7.77 3.41
N PRO A 213 0.36 -7.31 4.39
CA PRO A 213 -0.52 -8.17 5.17
C PRO A 213 -1.58 -8.86 4.30
N LEU A 214 -2.23 -9.88 4.85
CA LEU A 214 -3.24 -10.71 4.16
C LEU A 214 -4.40 -9.92 3.54
N ILE A 215 -4.63 -8.70 4.01
CA ILE A 215 -5.69 -7.83 3.51
C ILE A 215 -5.37 -7.16 2.16
N ALA A 216 -4.12 -7.13 1.73
CA ALA A 216 -3.68 -6.44 0.50
C ALA A 216 -3.95 -7.29 -0.75
N THR A 217 -5.21 -7.56 -1.05
CA THR A 217 -5.68 -8.47 -2.09
C THR A 217 -6.14 -7.78 -3.38
N GLY A 218 -6.05 -6.45 -3.44
CA GLY A 218 -6.38 -5.69 -4.65
C GLY A 218 -7.87 -5.44 -4.87
N ASP A 219 -8.68 -5.48 -3.83
CA ASP A 219 -10.14 -5.38 -3.94
C ASP A 219 -10.60 -4.08 -4.61
N GLY A 220 -9.99 -2.94 -4.26
CA GLY A 220 -10.34 -1.64 -4.84
C GLY A 220 -10.04 -1.55 -6.33
N PHE A 221 -8.90 -2.12 -6.77
CA PHE A 221 -8.56 -2.20 -8.19
C PHE A 221 -9.61 -3.03 -8.95
N ALA A 222 -10.00 -4.19 -8.39
CA ALA A 222 -10.97 -5.07 -9.01
C ALA A 222 -12.37 -4.44 -9.09
N MET A 223 -12.85 -3.81 -8.01
CA MET A 223 -14.14 -3.10 -8.00
C MET A 223 -14.15 -1.95 -9.02
N ALA A 224 -13.10 -1.13 -9.05
CA ALA A 224 -12.99 -0.02 -9.98
C ALA A 224 -12.96 -0.52 -11.44
N TYR A 225 -12.19 -1.57 -11.74
CA TYR A 225 -12.13 -2.18 -13.06
C TYR A 225 -13.51 -2.72 -13.51
N ARG A 226 -14.21 -3.47 -12.65
CA ARG A 226 -15.55 -3.98 -12.96
C ARG A 226 -16.57 -2.86 -13.17
N ALA A 227 -16.40 -1.71 -12.50
CA ALA A 227 -17.25 -0.54 -12.69
C ALA A 227 -16.90 0.26 -13.96
N GLY A 228 -15.86 -0.11 -14.71
CA GLY A 228 -15.41 0.60 -15.91
C GLY A 228 -14.59 1.85 -15.62
N VAL A 229 -14.02 1.97 -14.43
CA VAL A 229 -13.12 3.07 -14.05
C VAL A 229 -11.76 2.88 -14.71
N GLU A 230 -11.13 3.97 -15.13
CA GLU A 230 -9.80 3.95 -15.72
C GLU A 230 -8.75 3.49 -14.72
N ILE A 231 -7.96 2.46 -15.13
CA ILE A 231 -6.87 1.88 -14.36
C ILE A 231 -5.58 2.03 -15.16
N GLY A 232 -4.49 2.46 -14.53
CA GLY A 232 -3.22 2.68 -15.21
C GLY A 232 -2.02 2.13 -14.44
N ASN A 233 -0.93 1.88 -15.16
CA ASN A 233 0.38 1.55 -14.62
C ASN A 233 0.44 0.27 -13.74
N MET A 234 -0.49 -0.69 -13.95
CA MET A 234 -0.59 -1.91 -13.14
C MET A 234 0.64 -2.82 -13.24
N GLU A 235 1.47 -2.64 -14.26
CA GLU A 235 2.75 -3.33 -14.43
C GLU A 235 3.83 -2.88 -13.43
N PHE A 236 3.69 -1.72 -12.81
CA PHE A 236 4.70 -1.16 -11.92
C PHE A 236 4.48 -1.55 -10.48
N ILE A 237 4.93 -2.75 -10.14
CA ILE A 237 5.00 -3.25 -8.76
C ILE A 237 6.43 -3.10 -8.25
N GLN A 238 6.60 -2.36 -7.16
CA GLN A 238 7.89 -2.24 -6.49
C GLN A 238 8.14 -3.49 -5.65
N PHE A 239 9.30 -4.12 -5.82
CA PHE A 239 9.77 -5.22 -4.98
C PHE A 239 10.81 -4.71 -3.98
N HIS A 240 10.61 -5.01 -2.70
CA HIS A 240 11.65 -4.78 -1.70
C HIS A 240 12.71 -5.87 -1.81
N PRO A 241 14.01 -5.54 -1.85
CA PRO A 241 15.07 -6.51 -2.10
C PRO A 241 15.20 -7.59 -1.03
N THR A 242 14.99 -7.21 0.23
CA THR A 242 15.32 -8.04 1.38
C THR A 242 14.12 -8.22 2.30
N SER A 243 13.33 -9.27 2.08
CA SER A 243 12.39 -9.79 3.05
C SER A 243 12.89 -11.14 3.61
N PHE A 244 12.54 -11.42 4.85
CA PHE A 244 12.94 -12.65 5.50
C PHE A 244 12.33 -13.86 4.79
N TYR A 245 13.16 -14.81 4.39
CA TYR A 245 12.72 -16.08 3.83
C TYR A 245 12.63 -17.13 4.93
N SER A 246 11.41 -17.60 5.23
CA SER A 246 11.23 -18.70 6.19
C SER A 246 11.35 -20.04 5.49
N THR A 247 12.27 -20.86 5.95
CA THR A 247 12.39 -22.27 5.53
C THR A 247 11.40 -23.19 6.23
N LYS A 248 10.71 -22.69 7.26
CA LYS A 248 9.69 -23.44 8.00
C LYS A 248 8.36 -23.33 7.31
N THR A 249 7.79 -24.46 6.92
CA THR A 249 6.44 -24.59 6.32
C THR A 249 5.32 -24.42 7.35
N ASN A 250 5.57 -23.80 8.50
CA ASN A 250 4.58 -23.68 9.56
C ASN A 250 3.56 -22.60 9.25
N SER A 251 2.31 -22.98 9.35
CA SER A 251 1.05 -22.27 9.21
C SER A 251 0.86 -21.06 10.15
N GLU A 252 1.89 -20.59 10.81
CA GLU A 252 1.86 -19.48 11.77
C GLU A 252 2.56 -18.19 11.24
N SER A 253 3.02 -18.16 9.99
CA SER A 253 3.36 -16.88 9.39
C SER A 253 2.06 -16.13 9.13
N ASP A 254 1.97 -14.89 9.55
CA ASP A 254 0.83 -13.96 9.32
C ASP A 254 0.58 -13.69 7.81
N GLY A 255 0.97 -14.64 6.93
CA GLY A 255 0.74 -14.61 5.49
C GLY A 255 1.54 -13.54 4.73
N HIS A 256 2.52 -12.90 5.39
CA HIS A 256 3.44 -11.96 4.76
C HIS A 256 4.88 -12.21 5.21
N SER A 257 5.83 -11.83 4.35
CA SER A 257 7.26 -11.93 4.67
C SER A 257 7.68 -10.74 5.54
N PHE A 258 8.37 -11.02 6.65
CA PHE A 258 8.89 -9.97 7.52
C PHE A 258 9.93 -9.12 6.78
N LEU A 259 9.78 -7.81 6.82
CA LEU A 259 10.67 -6.86 6.17
C LEU A 259 12.02 -6.78 6.90
N ILE A 260 13.11 -7.08 6.21
CA ILE A 260 14.46 -6.73 6.66
C ILE A 260 14.78 -5.37 6.05
N SER A 261 14.68 -4.33 6.87
CA SER A 261 14.79 -2.92 6.47
C SER A 261 16.03 -2.64 5.63
N GLU A 262 15.93 -1.66 4.74
CA GLU A 262 17.05 -1.14 3.96
C GLU A 262 18.20 -0.61 4.83
N ALA A 263 17.87 -0.11 6.02
CA ALA A 263 18.84 0.35 7.00
C ALA A 263 19.90 -0.72 7.34
N VAL A 264 19.54 -2.02 7.27
CA VAL A 264 20.50 -3.12 7.50
C VAL A 264 21.59 -3.16 6.43
N ARG A 265 21.24 -2.90 5.16
CA ARG A 265 22.23 -2.76 4.07
C ARG A 265 23.02 -1.48 4.23
N GLY A 266 22.35 -0.37 4.63
CA GLY A 266 23.01 0.91 4.95
C GLY A 266 24.01 0.79 6.10
N PHE A 267 23.74 -0.04 7.10
CA PHE A 267 24.65 -0.34 8.22
C PHE A 267 25.87 -1.18 7.79
N GLY A 268 25.81 -1.75 6.57
CA GLY A 268 26.89 -2.51 5.95
C GLY A 268 26.61 -4.00 5.83
N GLY A 269 25.35 -4.41 5.81
CA GLY A 269 24.96 -5.80 5.50
C GLY A 269 25.34 -6.16 4.06
N LEU A 270 25.94 -7.35 3.87
CA LEU A 270 26.47 -7.85 2.60
C LEU A 270 25.60 -8.96 2.03
N LEU A 271 25.28 -8.90 0.75
CA LEU A 271 24.49 -9.92 0.06
C LEU A 271 25.38 -11.06 -0.45
N ARG A 272 25.01 -12.29 -0.12
CA ARG A 272 25.74 -13.51 -0.50
C ARG A 272 24.81 -14.53 -1.16
N THR A 273 25.36 -15.27 -2.12
CA THR A 273 24.73 -16.49 -2.66
C THR A 273 24.68 -17.58 -1.59
N LYS A 274 23.93 -18.67 -1.82
CA LYS A 274 23.93 -19.84 -0.91
C LYS A 274 25.32 -20.42 -0.65
N ASP A 275 26.24 -20.29 -1.60
CA ASP A 275 27.65 -20.73 -1.44
C ASP A 275 28.52 -19.72 -0.67
N GLY A 276 27.96 -18.63 -0.18
CA GLY A 276 28.66 -17.60 0.59
C GLY A 276 29.39 -16.53 -0.23
N ASN A 277 29.32 -16.56 -1.57
CA ASN A 277 30.01 -15.60 -2.43
C ASN A 277 29.27 -14.26 -2.49
N LEU A 278 30.01 -13.15 -2.46
CA LEU A 278 29.50 -11.81 -2.73
C LEU A 278 29.18 -11.69 -4.23
N PHE A 279 28.10 -11.00 -4.60
CA PHE A 279 27.69 -10.87 -5.99
C PHE A 279 27.32 -9.45 -6.43
N MET A 280 26.98 -8.55 -5.52
CA MET A 280 26.51 -7.20 -5.89
C MET A 280 27.49 -6.37 -6.70
N GLU A 281 28.79 -6.59 -6.56
CA GLU A 281 29.84 -5.90 -7.32
C GLU A 281 29.79 -6.20 -8.84
N ASN A 282 29.13 -7.29 -9.24
CA ASN A 282 28.93 -7.65 -10.64
C ASN A 282 27.76 -6.89 -11.29
N TYR A 283 26.95 -6.18 -10.47
CA TYR A 283 25.71 -5.52 -10.90
C TYR A 283 25.76 -4.00 -10.80
N ASP A 284 26.37 -3.45 -9.72
CA ASP A 284 26.45 -2.01 -9.52
C ASP A 284 27.67 -1.62 -8.66
N LEU A 285 28.33 -0.52 -9.01
CA LEU A 285 29.52 -0.02 -8.29
C LEU A 285 29.22 0.35 -6.85
N ARG A 286 27.97 0.73 -6.53
CA ARG A 286 27.50 1.07 -5.17
C ARG A 286 27.20 -0.18 -4.33
N LYS A 287 27.27 -1.37 -4.93
CA LYS A 287 27.03 -2.68 -4.30
C LYS A 287 25.65 -2.71 -3.60
N GLU A 288 25.62 -3.08 -2.33
CA GLU A 288 24.40 -3.18 -1.52
C GLU A 288 23.70 -1.83 -1.28
N LEU A 289 24.39 -0.73 -1.53
CA LEU A 289 23.85 0.64 -1.44
C LEU A 289 23.23 1.12 -2.75
N ALA A 290 23.18 0.29 -3.79
CA ALA A 290 22.46 0.59 -5.00
C ALA A 290 20.94 0.75 -4.72
N PRO A 291 20.18 1.49 -5.56
CA PRO A 291 18.73 1.60 -5.48
C PRO A 291 18.03 0.23 -5.38
N ARG A 292 16.87 0.21 -4.71
CA ARG A 292 16.12 -1.02 -4.41
C ARG A 292 15.85 -1.89 -5.64
N ASP A 293 15.50 -1.28 -6.74
CA ASP A 293 15.19 -1.96 -8.00
C ASP A 293 16.41 -2.67 -8.59
N ILE A 294 17.61 -2.06 -8.50
CA ILE A 294 18.86 -2.67 -8.93
C ILE A 294 19.20 -3.88 -8.05
N VAL A 295 19.12 -3.72 -6.74
CA VAL A 295 19.40 -4.82 -5.79
C VAL A 295 18.40 -5.96 -5.97
N ALA A 296 17.09 -5.65 -6.12
CA ALA A 296 16.06 -6.65 -6.32
C ALA A 296 16.28 -7.45 -7.63
N ARG A 297 16.62 -6.76 -8.73
CA ARG A 297 16.96 -7.41 -10.00
C ARG A 297 18.23 -8.26 -9.92
N ALA A 298 19.24 -7.80 -9.18
CA ALA A 298 20.46 -8.58 -8.96
C ALA A 298 20.18 -9.89 -8.23
N ILE A 299 19.40 -9.82 -7.14
CA ILE A 299 18.99 -11.00 -6.38
C ILE A 299 18.14 -11.93 -7.26
N ASP A 300 17.12 -11.44 -7.95
CA ASP A 300 16.26 -12.23 -8.84
C ASP A 300 17.08 -12.95 -9.93
N ASN A 301 18.09 -12.28 -10.48
CA ASN A 301 18.97 -12.87 -11.48
C ASN A 301 19.84 -13.99 -10.90
N GLU A 302 20.41 -13.80 -9.70
CA GLU A 302 21.18 -14.85 -9.02
C GLU A 302 20.30 -16.07 -8.70
N LEU A 303 19.10 -15.84 -8.15
CA LEU A 303 18.15 -16.92 -7.86
C LEU A 303 17.81 -17.74 -9.11
N LYS A 304 17.49 -17.06 -10.22
CA LYS A 304 17.11 -17.73 -11.47
C LYS A 304 18.27 -18.46 -12.16
N LYS A 305 19.49 -17.90 -12.11
CA LYS A 305 20.69 -18.57 -12.66
C LYS A 305 21.04 -19.85 -11.92
N ARG A 306 20.84 -19.86 -10.61
CA ARG A 306 21.28 -20.91 -9.72
C ARG A 306 20.20 -21.94 -9.40
N GLY A 307 18.92 -21.58 -9.62
CA GLY A 307 17.76 -22.36 -9.17
C GLY A 307 17.59 -22.33 -7.65
N ASP A 308 18.05 -21.26 -7.01
CA ASP A 308 17.94 -21.06 -5.56
C ASP A 308 16.63 -20.34 -5.20
N ASP A 309 16.11 -20.57 -3.98
CA ASP A 309 14.89 -19.95 -3.47
C ASP A 309 15.15 -18.63 -2.73
N PHE A 310 16.37 -18.43 -2.22
CA PHE A 310 16.77 -17.26 -1.42
C PHE A 310 18.28 -17.00 -1.55
N VAL A 311 18.68 -15.80 -1.14
CA VAL A 311 20.09 -15.40 -0.91
C VAL A 311 20.29 -15.10 0.58
N PHE A 312 21.52 -14.84 1.00
CA PHE A 312 21.82 -14.45 2.36
C PHE A 312 22.15 -12.96 2.46
N LEU A 313 21.74 -12.35 3.59
CA LEU A 313 22.20 -11.04 4.05
C LEU A 313 23.08 -11.26 5.30
N ASP A 314 24.34 -10.84 5.20
CA ASP A 314 25.39 -11.10 6.19
C ASP A 314 25.71 -9.84 7.00
N LEU A 315 25.53 -9.90 8.32
CA LEU A 315 25.93 -8.90 9.30
C LEU A 315 27.03 -9.40 10.24
N THR A 316 27.47 -10.66 10.12
CA THR A 316 28.37 -11.31 11.10
C THR A 316 29.74 -10.66 11.26
N HIS A 317 30.13 -9.82 10.32
CA HIS A 317 31.38 -9.03 10.38
C HIS A 317 31.23 -7.75 11.21
N LYS A 318 30.03 -7.42 11.70
CA LYS A 318 29.75 -6.24 12.53
C LYS A 318 29.76 -6.59 14.03
N ASN A 319 29.88 -5.56 14.87
CA ASN A 319 29.81 -5.75 16.31
C ASN A 319 28.40 -6.20 16.74
N ALA A 320 28.31 -7.29 17.51
CA ALA A 320 27.05 -7.89 17.93
C ALA A 320 26.15 -6.92 18.74
N ASN A 321 26.73 -6.14 19.65
CA ASN A 321 25.96 -5.18 20.45
C ASN A 321 25.40 -4.05 19.58
N GLU A 322 26.18 -3.54 18.61
CA GLU A 322 25.71 -2.52 17.68
C GLU A 322 24.55 -3.04 16.81
N ILE A 323 24.59 -4.31 16.36
CA ILE A 323 23.49 -4.92 15.60
C ILE A 323 22.21 -4.93 16.43
N VAL A 324 22.29 -5.39 17.68
CA VAL A 324 21.12 -5.51 18.58
C VAL A 324 20.55 -4.12 18.92
N ASP A 325 21.41 -3.14 19.18
CA ASP A 325 21.00 -1.77 19.55
C ASP A 325 20.36 -1.03 18.38
N HIS A 326 20.87 -1.20 17.15
CA HIS A 326 20.31 -0.56 15.96
C HIS A 326 19.05 -1.24 15.43
N PHE A 327 18.95 -2.58 15.55
CA PHE A 327 17.89 -3.37 14.94
C PHE A 327 17.21 -4.33 15.94
N PRO A 328 16.70 -3.85 17.09
CA PRO A 328 16.17 -4.72 18.15
C PRO A 328 14.99 -5.57 17.68
N ASN A 329 14.10 -5.02 16.85
CA ASN A 329 12.95 -5.73 16.32
C ASN A 329 13.35 -6.78 15.27
N ILE A 330 14.26 -6.45 14.35
CA ILE A 330 14.79 -7.39 13.36
C ILE A 330 15.53 -8.54 14.05
N TYR A 331 16.38 -8.21 15.04
CA TYR A 331 17.09 -9.21 15.85
C TYR A 331 16.12 -10.17 16.54
N SER A 332 15.13 -9.63 17.26
CA SER A 332 14.18 -10.45 18.00
C SER A 332 13.33 -11.33 17.07
N THR A 333 12.94 -10.82 15.92
CA THR A 333 12.14 -11.56 14.94
C THR A 333 12.95 -12.69 14.29
N CYS A 334 14.18 -12.41 13.88
CA CYS A 334 15.08 -13.45 13.34
C CYS A 334 15.38 -14.52 14.39
N LEU A 335 15.64 -14.11 15.64
CA LEU A 335 15.91 -15.05 16.74
C LEU A 335 14.71 -15.96 17.05
N LYS A 336 13.48 -15.45 17.03
CA LYS A 336 12.24 -16.25 17.15
C LYS A 336 12.14 -17.31 16.04
N ASN A 337 12.67 -17.01 14.86
CA ASN A 337 12.74 -17.95 13.74
C ASN A 337 13.99 -18.85 13.77
N GLY A 338 14.79 -18.79 14.84
CA GLY A 338 15.96 -19.64 15.05
C GLY A 338 17.26 -19.13 14.42
N ILE A 339 17.31 -17.83 14.05
CA ILE A 339 18.47 -17.20 13.41
C ILE A 339 19.01 -16.07 14.29
N ASP A 340 20.21 -16.29 14.84
CA ASP A 340 20.99 -15.26 15.54
C ASP A 340 21.79 -14.46 14.50
N ILE A 341 21.29 -13.28 14.10
CA ILE A 341 21.88 -12.45 13.04
C ILE A 341 23.28 -11.90 13.37
N THR A 342 23.71 -12.03 14.62
CA THR A 342 25.08 -11.68 15.04
C THR A 342 26.09 -12.79 14.71
N LYS A 343 25.61 -14.00 14.39
CA LYS A 343 26.44 -15.22 14.16
C LYS A 343 26.09 -15.94 12.88
N GLN A 344 24.90 -15.69 12.32
CA GLN A 344 24.36 -16.43 11.18
C GLN A 344 23.86 -15.44 10.13
N PHE A 345 23.93 -15.85 8.88
CA PHE A 345 23.37 -15.07 7.76
C PHE A 345 21.84 -15.13 7.78
N ILE A 346 21.21 -14.02 7.41
CA ILE A 346 19.75 -13.92 7.30
C ILE A 346 19.34 -14.41 5.91
N PRO A 347 18.51 -15.44 5.76
CA PRO A 347 17.96 -15.82 4.48
C PRO A 347 16.96 -14.75 4.02
N VAL A 348 17.15 -14.21 2.82
CA VAL A 348 16.31 -13.13 2.27
C VAL A 348 15.92 -13.40 0.83
N VAL A 349 14.74 -12.91 0.45
CA VAL A 349 14.20 -12.95 -0.91
C VAL A 349 13.56 -11.61 -1.23
N PRO A 350 13.58 -11.14 -2.48
CA PRO A 350 12.78 -9.99 -2.86
C PRO A 350 11.29 -10.28 -2.63
N ALA A 351 10.50 -9.25 -2.32
CA ALA A 351 9.07 -9.41 -2.07
C ALA A 351 8.29 -8.23 -2.66
N ALA A 352 7.09 -8.50 -3.20
CA ALA A 352 6.18 -7.46 -3.63
C ALA A 352 5.86 -6.54 -2.45
N HIS A 353 5.99 -5.22 -2.64
CA HIS A 353 6.00 -4.26 -1.55
C HIS A 353 5.04 -3.10 -1.75
N TYR A 354 4.93 -2.55 -2.96
CA TYR A 354 4.09 -1.39 -3.25
C TYR A 354 3.62 -1.40 -4.71
N ALA A 355 2.35 -1.06 -4.94
CA ALA A 355 1.79 -0.84 -6.27
C ALA A 355 1.92 0.64 -6.66
N CYS A 356 2.68 0.95 -7.73
CA CYS A 356 2.82 2.32 -8.23
C CYS A 356 1.70 2.72 -9.19
N GLY A 357 0.95 1.75 -9.71
CA GLY A 357 -0.24 1.93 -10.54
C GLY A 357 -1.53 1.75 -9.75
N GLY A 358 -2.66 1.94 -10.42
CA GLY A 358 -3.99 1.80 -9.82
C GLY A 358 -5.06 2.61 -10.52
N ILE A 359 -6.07 3.02 -9.76
CA ILE A 359 -7.14 3.89 -10.21
C ILE A 359 -6.55 5.22 -10.66
N VAL A 360 -6.75 5.58 -11.92
CA VAL A 360 -6.30 6.88 -12.46
C VAL A 360 -7.11 7.99 -11.80
N VAL A 361 -6.41 8.93 -11.18
CA VAL A 361 -7.03 10.08 -10.51
C VAL A 361 -6.38 11.40 -10.94
N ASP A 362 -7.17 12.46 -10.91
CA ASP A 362 -6.63 13.81 -11.04
C ASP A 362 -5.94 14.30 -9.74
N LEU A 363 -5.43 15.52 -9.74
CA LEU A 363 -4.77 16.13 -8.57
C LEU A 363 -5.67 16.25 -7.32
N ASN A 364 -6.97 16.09 -7.45
CA ASN A 364 -7.97 16.19 -6.39
C ASN A 364 -8.56 14.81 -6.01
N GLY A 365 -8.00 13.75 -6.57
CA GLY A 365 -8.43 12.38 -6.30
C GLY A 365 -9.72 11.94 -7.01
N HIS A 366 -10.22 12.70 -8.02
CA HIS A 366 -11.34 12.27 -8.84
C HIS A 366 -10.92 11.13 -9.76
N SER A 367 -11.74 10.11 -9.85
CA SER A 367 -11.61 9.07 -10.87
C SER A 367 -12.34 9.45 -12.17
N SER A 368 -12.28 8.57 -13.17
CA SER A 368 -13.07 8.72 -14.41
C SER A 368 -14.59 8.58 -14.21
N LEU A 369 -15.03 8.13 -13.03
CA LEU A 369 -16.43 7.94 -12.66
C LEU A 369 -16.87 9.05 -11.70
N SER A 370 -17.92 9.82 -12.05
CA SER A 370 -18.45 10.88 -11.19
C SER A 370 -18.86 10.33 -9.81
N ARG A 371 -18.69 11.12 -8.75
CA ARG A 371 -18.96 10.75 -7.35
C ARG A 371 -18.01 9.70 -6.76
N LEU A 372 -17.03 9.21 -7.56
CA LEU A 372 -16.02 8.29 -7.13
C LEU A 372 -14.65 8.97 -7.04
N TYR A 373 -14.08 8.91 -5.86
CA TYR A 373 -12.76 9.39 -5.51
C TYR A 373 -11.88 8.23 -5.09
N ALA A 374 -10.57 8.41 -5.18
CA ALA A 374 -9.63 7.44 -4.61
C ALA A 374 -8.38 8.14 -4.08
N CYS A 375 -7.75 7.57 -3.04
CA CYS A 375 -6.52 8.07 -2.44
C CYS A 375 -5.68 6.94 -1.81
N GLY A 376 -4.38 7.18 -1.69
CA GLY A 376 -3.40 6.21 -1.20
C GLY A 376 -3.01 5.16 -2.25
N GLU A 377 -2.40 4.07 -1.82
CA GLU A 377 -1.76 3.07 -2.69
C GLU A 377 -2.66 2.45 -3.77
N VAL A 378 -3.98 2.53 -3.64
CA VAL A 378 -4.92 2.04 -4.66
C VAL A 378 -4.95 2.91 -5.91
N THR A 379 -4.28 4.07 -5.89
CA THR A 379 -4.35 5.09 -6.95
C THR A 379 -3.10 5.13 -7.84
N MET A 380 -3.32 5.52 -9.07
CA MET A 380 -2.29 6.02 -9.98
C MET A 380 -2.39 7.54 -10.03
N THR A 381 -1.71 8.22 -9.13
CA THR A 381 -1.62 9.68 -9.02
C THR A 381 -0.64 10.30 -10.00
N GLY A 382 0.27 9.49 -10.53
CA GLY A 382 1.43 9.94 -11.29
C GLY A 382 2.64 10.34 -10.44
N VAL A 383 2.53 10.33 -9.11
CA VAL A 383 3.65 10.69 -8.20
C VAL A 383 4.81 9.70 -8.30
N HIS A 384 4.52 8.42 -8.40
CA HIS A 384 5.55 7.38 -8.26
C HIS A 384 6.16 6.93 -9.59
N GLY A 385 5.56 7.25 -10.72
CA GLY A 385 6.03 6.76 -12.02
C GLY A 385 6.17 5.23 -12.01
N ALA A 386 7.31 4.72 -12.45
CA ALA A 386 7.58 3.28 -12.48
C ALA A 386 8.10 2.70 -11.14
N ASN A 387 8.54 3.56 -10.20
CA ASN A 387 9.16 3.09 -8.96
C ASN A 387 9.10 4.17 -7.87
N ARG A 388 8.52 3.84 -6.75
CA ARG A 388 8.28 4.76 -5.63
C ARG A 388 9.57 5.11 -4.88
N LEU A 389 9.80 6.40 -4.64
CA LEU A 389 10.81 6.85 -3.68
C LEU A 389 10.39 6.43 -2.26
N ALA A 390 11.33 5.94 -1.46
CA ALA A 390 11.08 5.52 -0.10
C ALA A 390 10.39 6.64 0.72
N SER A 391 9.51 6.28 1.65
CA SER A 391 8.77 7.20 2.54
C SER A 391 7.84 8.24 1.88
N ASN A 392 7.68 8.23 0.54
CA ASN A 392 6.69 9.07 -0.15
C ASN A 392 5.27 8.51 -0.08
N SER A 393 5.06 7.20 0.17
CA SER A 393 3.72 6.59 0.16
C SER A 393 2.79 7.14 1.23
N LEU A 394 3.30 7.34 2.46
CA LEU A 394 2.50 7.90 3.54
C LEU A 394 2.18 9.38 3.29
N LEU A 395 3.12 10.12 2.69
CA LEU A 395 2.89 11.51 2.31
C LEU A 395 1.84 11.64 1.22
N GLU A 396 1.95 10.84 0.15
CA GLU A 396 0.95 10.79 -0.92
C GLU A 396 -0.44 10.51 -0.36
N ALA A 397 -0.56 9.50 0.50
CA ALA A 397 -1.82 9.12 1.10
C ALA A 397 -2.50 10.27 1.86
N LEU A 398 -1.74 11.04 2.63
CA LEU A 398 -2.27 12.20 3.36
C LEU A 398 -2.64 13.36 2.46
N VAL A 399 -1.78 13.72 1.50
CA VAL A 399 -2.01 14.85 0.60
C VAL A 399 -3.25 14.59 -0.28
N TYR A 400 -3.34 13.41 -0.90
CA TYR A 400 -4.48 13.08 -1.74
C TYR A 400 -5.77 12.87 -0.94
N ALA A 401 -5.71 12.32 0.28
CA ALA A 401 -6.87 12.24 1.17
C ALA A 401 -7.42 13.64 1.54
N TYR A 402 -6.52 14.59 1.83
CA TYR A 402 -6.91 15.99 2.07
C TYR A 402 -7.55 16.64 0.86
N ARG A 403 -6.95 16.45 -0.33
CA ARG A 403 -7.48 16.99 -1.59
C ARG A 403 -8.82 16.37 -1.95
N CYS A 404 -8.99 15.05 -1.79
CA CYS A 404 -10.29 14.38 -1.93
C CYS A 404 -11.35 15.01 -1.01
N ALA A 405 -11.02 15.21 0.27
CA ALA A 405 -11.95 15.78 1.23
C ALA A 405 -12.41 17.18 0.80
N ASN A 406 -11.51 18.06 0.38
CA ASN A 406 -11.87 19.40 -0.10
C ASN A 406 -12.74 19.36 -1.37
N SER A 407 -12.39 18.48 -2.31
CA SER A 407 -13.15 18.34 -3.55
C SER A 407 -14.54 17.75 -3.32
N ILE A 408 -14.69 16.79 -2.41
CA ILE A 408 -15.98 16.25 -1.99
C ILE A 408 -16.83 17.34 -1.33
N LYS A 409 -16.24 18.21 -0.51
CA LYS A 409 -16.94 19.34 0.10
C LYS A 409 -17.59 20.25 -0.95
N GLU A 410 -16.81 20.63 -1.96
CA GLU A 410 -17.30 21.45 -3.07
C GLU A 410 -18.39 20.73 -3.86
N PHE A 411 -18.18 19.42 -4.14
CA PHE A 411 -19.14 18.61 -4.86
C PHE A 411 -20.49 18.51 -4.13
N ILE A 412 -20.50 18.18 -2.83
CA ILE A 412 -21.73 18.02 -2.04
C ILE A 412 -22.50 19.34 -1.95
N ASN A 413 -21.80 20.48 -1.82
CA ASN A 413 -22.42 21.79 -1.74
C ASN A 413 -23.08 22.25 -3.04
N ASN A 414 -22.53 21.82 -4.20
CA ASN A 414 -22.95 22.31 -5.52
C ASN A 414 -23.84 21.34 -6.30
N SER A 415 -23.98 20.08 -5.84
CA SER A 415 -24.68 19.05 -6.59
C SER A 415 -26.07 18.77 -6.03
N SER A 416 -27.08 18.73 -6.90
CA SER A 416 -28.38 18.17 -6.55
C SER A 416 -28.27 16.66 -6.40
N THR A 417 -28.66 16.13 -5.23
CA THR A 417 -28.50 14.71 -4.90
C THR A 417 -29.75 13.91 -5.24
N ASN A 418 -30.15 13.86 -6.51
CA ASN A 418 -31.16 12.88 -6.89
C ASN A 418 -30.50 11.53 -7.08
N ILE A 419 -30.66 10.63 -6.10
CA ILE A 419 -30.14 9.26 -6.14
C ILE A 419 -31.25 8.39 -6.73
N PRO A 420 -30.99 7.62 -7.82
CA PRO A 420 -31.98 6.74 -8.41
C PRO A 420 -32.33 5.57 -7.48
N GLU A 421 -33.41 4.86 -7.79
CA GLU A 421 -33.71 3.59 -7.13
C GLU A 421 -32.71 2.53 -7.59
N LEU A 422 -31.95 1.98 -6.64
CA LEU A 422 -30.91 1.00 -6.88
C LEU A 422 -31.37 -0.38 -6.43
N LEU A 423 -31.09 -1.39 -7.24
CA LEU A 423 -31.37 -2.80 -6.95
C LEU A 423 -30.70 -3.25 -5.66
N ASP A 424 -31.30 -4.24 -5.01
CA ASP A 424 -30.64 -4.97 -3.93
C ASP A 424 -29.62 -5.96 -4.49
N TRP A 425 -28.72 -6.46 -3.65
CA TRP A 425 -27.78 -7.50 -4.05
C TRP A 425 -28.53 -8.76 -4.46
N ASP A 426 -28.18 -9.31 -5.62
CA ASP A 426 -28.69 -10.58 -6.11
C ASP A 426 -27.68 -11.69 -5.84
N ASP A 427 -28.00 -12.60 -4.94
CA ASP A 427 -27.20 -13.74 -4.56
C ASP A 427 -27.61 -15.04 -5.26
N SER A 428 -28.60 -14.99 -6.18
CA SER A 428 -29.16 -16.16 -6.85
C SER A 428 -28.11 -16.97 -7.65
N GLY A 429 -27.01 -16.34 -8.05
CA GLY A 429 -25.87 -16.97 -8.74
C GLY A 429 -24.75 -17.48 -7.81
N THR A 430 -24.90 -17.32 -6.50
CA THR A 430 -23.86 -17.77 -5.57
C THR A 430 -23.91 -19.28 -5.34
N LEU A 431 -22.74 -19.93 -5.37
CA LEU A 431 -22.61 -21.36 -5.13
C LEU A 431 -21.84 -21.60 -3.84
N THR A 432 -22.32 -22.55 -3.04
CA THR A 432 -21.53 -23.08 -1.93
C THR A 432 -20.66 -24.21 -2.45
N TYR A 433 -19.36 -24.05 -2.37
CA TYR A 433 -18.41 -25.11 -2.74
C TYR A 433 -18.26 -26.11 -1.60
N ASP A 434 -18.49 -27.40 -1.88
CA ASP A 434 -18.26 -28.49 -0.93
C ASP A 434 -16.78 -28.68 -0.63
N GLU A 435 -15.91 -28.38 -1.62
CA GLU A 435 -14.46 -28.55 -1.54
C GLU A 435 -13.69 -27.22 -1.53
N LYS A 436 -13.37 -26.72 -0.32
CA LYS A 436 -12.56 -25.50 -0.15
C LYS A 436 -11.14 -25.62 -0.70
N VAL A 437 -10.65 -26.85 -0.91
CA VAL A 437 -9.31 -27.10 -1.48
C VAL A 437 -9.17 -26.50 -2.89
N LEU A 438 -10.23 -26.47 -3.69
CA LEU A 438 -10.21 -25.90 -5.04
C LEU A 438 -9.88 -24.40 -5.00
N ILE A 439 -10.51 -23.65 -4.10
CA ILE A 439 -10.25 -22.22 -3.92
C ILE A 439 -8.81 -22.02 -3.43
N THR A 440 -8.39 -22.79 -2.42
CA THR A 440 -7.03 -22.67 -1.86
C THR A 440 -5.97 -22.97 -2.90
N GLN A 441 -6.17 -24.00 -3.74
CA GLN A 441 -5.26 -24.37 -4.80
C GLN A 441 -5.19 -23.28 -5.89
N SER A 442 -6.33 -22.76 -6.34
CA SER A 442 -6.39 -21.68 -7.33
C SER A 442 -5.64 -20.42 -6.85
N VAL A 443 -5.81 -20.04 -5.57
CA VAL A 443 -5.07 -18.91 -4.99
C VAL A 443 -3.55 -19.17 -5.00
N ARG A 444 -3.10 -20.39 -4.66
CA ARG A 444 -1.68 -20.75 -4.70
C ARG A 444 -1.12 -20.70 -6.13
N GLU A 445 -1.86 -21.21 -7.11
CA GLU A 445 -1.47 -21.20 -8.51
C GLU A 445 -1.34 -19.77 -9.05
N VAL A 446 -2.27 -18.88 -8.74
CA VAL A 446 -2.20 -17.46 -9.10
C VAL A 446 -0.95 -16.83 -8.50
N LYS A 447 -0.71 -16.98 -7.18
CA LYS A 447 0.48 -16.43 -6.50
C LYS A 447 1.79 -16.94 -7.10
N GLN A 448 1.88 -18.23 -7.39
CA GLN A 448 3.04 -18.85 -8.00
C GLN A 448 3.25 -18.34 -9.44
N THR A 449 2.19 -18.27 -10.24
CA THR A 449 2.22 -17.77 -11.62
C THR A 449 2.68 -16.30 -11.65
N MET A 450 2.14 -15.46 -10.79
CA MET A 450 2.54 -14.05 -10.69
C MET A 450 4.00 -13.91 -10.28
N TRP A 451 4.47 -14.72 -9.33
CA TRP A 451 5.86 -14.70 -8.89
C TRP A 451 6.84 -15.14 -9.99
N ASP A 452 6.57 -16.26 -10.65
CA ASP A 452 7.51 -16.85 -11.62
C ASP A 452 7.53 -16.12 -12.96
N TYR A 453 6.37 -15.62 -13.42
CA TYR A 453 6.22 -15.11 -14.78
C TYR A 453 5.92 -13.62 -14.87
N VAL A 454 5.29 -13.02 -13.84
CA VAL A 454 4.90 -11.59 -13.81
C VAL A 454 5.65 -10.84 -12.69
N GLY A 455 6.77 -11.38 -12.22
CA GLY A 455 7.57 -10.83 -11.13
C GLY A 455 8.50 -9.67 -11.56
N ILE A 456 9.71 -9.63 -10.99
CA ILE A 456 10.66 -8.53 -11.14
C ILE A 456 11.14 -8.37 -12.58
N VAL A 457 11.52 -9.46 -13.23
CA VAL A 457 11.99 -9.48 -14.63
C VAL A 457 11.01 -10.27 -15.49
N ARG A 458 10.46 -9.62 -16.52
CA ARG A 458 9.43 -10.17 -17.41
C ARG A 458 9.98 -10.33 -18.83
N SER A 459 9.43 -11.29 -19.56
CA SER A 459 9.67 -11.48 -20.98
C SER A 459 8.36 -11.92 -21.65
N ASN A 460 8.24 -11.73 -22.97
CA ASN A 460 7.03 -12.13 -23.70
C ASN A 460 6.66 -13.60 -23.44
N LEU A 461 7.65 -14.49 -23.49
CA LEU A 461 7.43 -15.93 -23.22
C LEU A 461 6.86 -16.20 -21.82
N ARG A 462 7.31 -15.45 -20.79
CA ARG A 462 6.80 -15.59 -19.43
C ARG A 462 5.39 -15.04 -19.31
N LEU A 463 5.11 -13.87 -19.90
CA LEU A 463 3.80 -13.25 -19.89
C LEU A 463 2.76 -14.09 -20.62
N GLU A 464 3.08 -14.65 -21.80
CA GLU A 464 2.22 -15.59 -22.53
C GLU A 464 1.90 -16.84 -21.70
N ARG A 465 2.87 -17.33 -20.93
CA ARG A 465 2.62 -18.47 -20.02
C ARG A 465 1.70 -18.12 -18.86
N ALA A 466 1.85 -16.91 -18.28
CA ALA A 466 0.95 -16.43 -17.25
C ALA A 466 -0.48 -16.31 -17.76
N GLU A 467 -0.66 -15.64 -18.91
CA GLU A 467 -1.97 -15.45 -19.57
C GLU A 467 -2.72 -16.77 -19.82
N ARG A 468 -2.00 -17.83 -20.20
CA ARG A 468 -2.61 -19.15 -20.44
C ARG A 468 -2.96 -19.92 -19.17
N ARG A 469 -2.45 -19.51 -18.01
CA ARG A 469 -2.64 -20.20 -16.73
C ARG A 469 -3.66 -19.53 -15.81
N ILE A 470 -3.83 -18.20 -15.96
CA ILE A 470 -4.85 -17.41 -15.26
C ILE A 470 -6.12 -17.33 -16.12
#